data_f90b91ddbd254309697416676c8c40db
#
_entry.id   f90b91ddbd254309697416676c8c40db
#
_cell.length_a   1.000
_cell.length_b   1.000
_cell.length_c   1.000
_cell.angle_alpha   90.00
_cell.angle_beta   90.00
_cell.angle_gamma   90.00
#
_symmetry.space_group_name_H-M   'P 1'
#
loop_
_entity.id
_entity.type
_entity.pdbx_description
1 polymer ?
#
loop_
_entity_poly.entity_id
_entity_poly.type
_entity_poly.pdbx_seq_one_letter_code
_entity_poly.pdbx_strand_id
1 'polypeptide(L)'
;LLGLDGVDSEFIPLPNRVVEHLKVNELLGYGAVLPVFSAMVETGMSLQEVGEAVAEGKLTLKKPENLEKIRPLVDAAAKASCARIKSNREDRSDKIKKWGEGPQPWLYLIVATGNIYEDIKQAQAAAEQGADVIAVIRSTGQSLLDYVPYGPTTEGFGGTFATQENFRLMRAALDETGEKVGRYIRLTNYCSGLCMPEIAAMGALERLDMMLNDSMYGIIFRDINMKRTFIDQFFSRMINAYAGVIINTGEDNYLTTADAYEAAHTVLASDLINEQFALLSGLEEEQMGLGHAFELNPEIENGFLWELAQAQLIRQVFPKAPLKYMPPTKYMTGNIFKGQLQDGLFNMISIMTKQGIQLLGMLTEAIHTPFIQDRFLAVQNARYIFNNMKNLGDEIEFVKGGAIEKRAQEVLTEAEMMLAKIEEMGLKKAIEIAMFAEISRKETGGKGLDGVVDKVDEYYNPFLELMKGGQRNG
;
A
#
# COMPACT_ATOMS: atom_id res chain seq x y z
N LEU A 1 -17.26 6.02 -0.53
CA LEU A 1 -17.13 7.05 -1.60
C LEU A 1 -18.41 7.88 -1.82
N LEU A 2 -19.59 7.31 -1.70
CA LEU A 2 -20.86 8.03 -1.97
C LEU A 2 -21.39 8.82 -0.76
N GLY A 3 -20.74 8.75 0.40
CA GLY A 3 -21.08 9.58 1.55
C GLY A 3 -21.98 8.93 2.60
N LEU A 4 -22.22 7.61 2.54
CA LEU A 4 -22.83 6.90 3.67
C LEU A 4 -21.79 6.74 4.77
N ASP A 5 -22.07 7.23 5.98
CA ASP A 5 -21.15 7.27 7.11
C ASP A 5 -21.85 6.85 8.41
N GLY A 6 -21.06 6.61 9.45
CA GLY A 6 -21.54 6.22 10.77
C GLY A 6 -21.57 4.71 11.00
N VAL A 7 -22.06 4.36 12.21
CA VAL A 7 -22.16 2.97 12.70
C VAL A 7 -23.53 2.72 13.28
N ASP A 8 -23.91 1.46 13.38
CA ASP A 8 -25.09 1.02 14.09
C ASP A 8 -24.85 0.90 15.62
N SER A 9 -25.82 0.37 16.33
CA SER A 9 -25.74 0.15 17.80
C SER A 9 -24.68 -0.89 18.24
N GLU A 10 -24.16 -1.69 17.29
CA GLU A 10 -23.11 -2.69 17.52
C GLU A 10 -21.72 -2.18 17.04
N PHE A 11 -21.61 -0.88 16.69
CA PHE A 11 -20.41 -0.25 16.14
C PHE A 11 -19.96 -0.81 14.78
N ILE A 12 -20.87 -1.46 14.04
CA ILE A 12 -20.62 -1.90 12.67
C ILE A 12 -20.89 -0.74 11.71
N PRO A 13 -19.99 -0.41 10.77
CA PRO A 13 -20.21 0.66 9.79
C PRO A 13 -21.45 0.43 8.94
N LEU A 14 -22.26 1.47 8.76
CA LEU A 14 -23.50 1.43 7.96
C LEU A 14 -23.28 0.90 6.53
N PRO A 15 -22.19 1.26 5.81
CA PRO A 15 -21.91 0.66 4.51
C PRO A 15 -21.81 -0.87 4.55
N ASN A 16 -21.24 -1.44 5.63
CA ASN A 16 -21.13 -2.90 5.78
C ASN A 16 -22.49 -3.54 6.05
N ARG A 17 -23.34 -2.90 6.87
CA ARG A 17 -24.73 -3.38 7.06
C ARG A 17 -25.54 -3.42 5.76
N VAL A 18 -25.34 -2.41 4.90
CA VAL A 18 -25.94 -2.40 3.56
C VAL A 18 -25.43 -3.56 2.72
N VAL A 19 -24.11 -3.83 2.72
CA VAL A 19 -23.52 -4.94 1.95
C VAL A 19 -23.98 -6.30 2.51
N GLU A 20 -24.01 -6.48 3.82
CA GLU A 20 -24.56 -7.70 4.46
C GLU A 20 -26.02 -7.93 4.06
N HIS A 21 -26.84 -6.87 4.08
CA HIS A 21 -28.24 -6.95 3.67
C HIS A 21 -28.38 -7.37 2.20
N LEU A 22 -27.57 -6.78 1.31
CA LEU A 22 -27.55 -7.14 -0.10
C LEU A 22 -27.09 -8.59 -0.34
N LYS A 23 -26.13 -9.06 0.45
CA LYS A 23 -25.63 -10.44 0.38
C LYS A 23 -26.73 -11.44 0.77
N VAL A 24 -27.40 -11.20 1.90
CA VAL A 24 -28.49 -12.06 2.39
C VAL A 24 -29.68 -12.12 1.41
N ASN A 25 -29.94 -11.02 0.69
CA ASN A 25 -31.03 -10.93 -0.27
C ASN A 25 -30.61 -11.26 -1.73
N GLU A 26 -29.40 -11.78 -1.93
CA GLU A 26 -28.87 -12.18 -3.26
C GLU A 26 -28.81 -11.02 -4.27
N LEU A 27 -28.59 -9.79 -3.80
CA LEU A 27 -28.58 -8.57 -4.61
C LEU A 27 -27.18 -8.06 -4.96
N LEU A 28 -26.11 -8.67 -4.44
CA LEU A 28 -24.72 -8.22 -4.66
C LEU A 28 -24.34 -8.14 -6.14
N GLY A 29 -24.92 -8.99 -6.98
CA GLY A 29 -24.69 -8.96 -8.42
C GLY A 29 -25.03 -7.64 -9.11
N TYR A 30 -25.96 -6.84 -8.54
CA TYR A 30 -26.29 -5.49 -9.01
C TYR A 30 -25.29 -4.42 -8.52
N GLY A 31 -24.37 -4.77 -7.59
CA GLY A 31 -23.58 -3.83 -6.82
C GLY A 31 -24.42 -3.13 -5.73
N ALA A 32 -23.77 -2.41 -4.83
CA ALA A 32 -24.48 -1.72 -3.73
C ALA A 32 -25.23 -0.47 -4.20
N VAL A 33 -24.76 0.19 -5.22
CA VAL A 33 -25.20 1.54 -5.63
C VAL A 33 -26.66 1.53 -6.14
N LEU A 34 -26.98 0.64 -7.05
CA LEU A 34 -28.30 0.64 -7.70
C LEU A 34 -29.44 0.29 -6.72
N PRO A 35 -29.37 -0.75 -5.88
CA PRO A 35 -30.41 -1.04 -4.91
C PRO A 35 -30.63 0.08 -3.88
N VAL A 36 -29.53 0.71 -3.41
CA VAL A 36 -29.62 1.81 -2.43
C VAL A 36 -30.27 3.04 -3.04
N PHE A 37 -29.84 3.48 -4.22
CA PHE A 37 -30.42 4.65 -4.89
C PHE A 37 -31.84 4.39 -5.41
N SER A 38 -32.19 3.14 -5.72
CA SER A 38 -33.59 2.75 -5.97
C SER A 38 -34.46 3.02 -4.73
N ALA A 39 -34.01 2.55 -3.58
CA ALA A 39 -34.71 2.78 -2.32
C ALA A 39 -34.84 4.27 -1.96
N MET A 40 -33.80 5.09 -2.21
CA MET A 40 -33.87 6.54 -2.05
C MET A 40 -34.99 7.17 -2.91
N VAL A 41 -35.08 6.76 -4.17
CA VAL A 41 -36.11 7.28 -5.11
C VAL A 41 -37.51 6.81 -4.70
N GLU A 42 -37.66 5.57 -4.26
CA GLU A 42 -38.95 4.98 -3.87
C GLU A 42 -39.50 5.57 -2.56
N THR A 43 -38.61 5.80 -1.59
CA THR A 43 -39.00 6.23 -0.24
C THR A 43 -38.92 7.75 -0.03
N GLY A 44 -38.16 8.47 -0.86
CA GLY A 44 -37.81 9.87 -0.66
C GLY A 44 -36.77 10.11 0.44
N MET A 45 -36.19 9.07 1.00
CA MET A 45 -35.12 9.12 2.03
C MET A 45 -33.79 9.58 1.43
N SER A 46 -32.96 10.22 2.24
CA SER A 46 -31.55 10.47 1.93
C SER A 46 -30.75 9.18 1.97
N LEU A 47 -29.52 9.21 1.43
CA LEU A 47 -28.56 8.06 1.49
C LEU A 47 -28.33 7.61 2.93
N GLN A 48 -28.17 8.55 3.86
CA GLN A 48 -27.94 8.28 5.28
C GLN A 48 -29.15 7.59 5.92
N GLU A 49 -30.36 8.11 5.71
CA GLU A 49 -31.60 7.54 6.23
C GLU A 49 -31.85 6.12 5.68
N VAL A 50 -31.55 5.86 4.40
CA VAL A 50 -31.63 4.51 3.83
C VAL A 50 -30.66 3.58 4.53
N GLY A 51 -29.41 3.98 4.73
CA GLY A 51 -28.39 3.17 5.41
C GLY A 51 -28.81 2.83 6.84
N GLU A 52 -29.28 3.80 7.60
CA GLU A 52 -29.79 3.63 8.96
C GLU A 52 -31.01 2.70 9.01
N ALA A 53 -32.00 2.92 8.14
CA ALA A 53 -33.19 2.10 8.07
C ALA A 53 -32.90 0.62 7.68
N VAL A 54 -31.90 0.40 6.81
CA VAL A 54 -31.43 -0.95 6.47
C VAL A 54 -30.75 -1.60 7.69
N ALA A 55 -29.87 -0.88 8.38
CA ALA A 55 -29.15 -1.39 9.56
C ALA A 55 -30.11 -1.73 10.71
N GLU A 56 -31.19 -0.95 10.88
CA GLU A 56 -32.23 -1.18 11.87
C GLU A 56 -33.28 -2.24 11.45
N GLY A 57 -33.16 -2.82 10.24
CA GLY A 57 -34.13 -3.79 9.72
C GLY A 57 -35.51 -3.19 9.35
N LYS A 58 -35.62 -1.87 9.26
CA LYS A 58 -36.86 -1.14 8.92
C LYS A 58 -37.09 -1.05 7.42
N LEU A 59 -36.04 -1.19 6.62
CA LEU A 59 -36.08 -1.11 5.16
C LEU A 59 -35.40 -2.33 4.55
N THR A 60 -36.09 -2.97 3.61
CA THR A 60 -35.54 -4.07 2.79
C THR A 60 -35.24 -3.56 1.40
N LEU A 61 -33.96 -3.62 1.00
CA LEU A 61 -33.54 -3.32 -0.35
C LEU A 61 -34.05 -4.37 -1.34
N LYS A 62 -34.41 -3.93 -2.54
CA LYS A 62 -34.96 -4.79 -3.59
C LYS A 62 -34.14 -4.71 -4.86
N LYS A 63 -34.47 -5.58 -5.84
CA LYS A 63 -33.93 -5.46 -7.19
C LYS A 63 -34.19 -4.03 -7.70
N PRO A 64 -33.16 -3.34 -8.24
CA PRO A 64 -33.34 -1.95 -8.69
C PRO A 64 -34.27 -1.87 -9.90
N GLU A 65 -35.16 -0.90 -9.85
CA GLU A 65 -36.11 -0.57 -10.93
C GLU A 65 -35.85 0.86 -11.43
N ASN A 66 -36.36 1.22 -12.61
CA ASN A 66 -36.25 2.58 -13.17
C ASN A 66 -34.80 3.11 -13.29
N LEU A 67 -33.89 2.29 -13.81
CA LEU A 67 -32.45 2.59 -13.92
C LEU A 67 -32.17 3.93 -14.60
N GLU A 68 -33.00 4.38 -15.55
CA GLU A 68 -32.89 5.66 -16.23
C GLU A 68 -32.98 6.87 -15.26
N LYS A 69 -33.77 6.75 -14.19
CA LYS A 69 -33.91 7.79 -13.16
C LYS A 69 -32.80 7.70 -12.12
N ILE A 70 -32.31 6.48 -11.82
CA ILE A 70 -31.34 6.24 -10.76
C ILE A 70 -29.93 6.60 -11.20
N ARG A 71 -29.50 6.18 -12.39
CA ARG A 71 -28.14 6.41 -12.89
C ARG A 71 -27.67 7.87 -12.83
N PRO A 72 -28.47 8.88 -13.26
CA PRO A 72 -28.06 10.26 -13.15
C PRO A 72 -27.79 10.73 -11.70
N LEU A 73 -28.55 10.22 -10.72
CA LEU A 73 -28.35 10.55 -9.30
C LEU A 73 -27.05 9.93 -8.77
N VAL A 74 -26.81 8.67 -9.13
CA VAL A 74 -25.55 7.96 -8.82
C VAL A 74 -24.35 8.70 -9.41
N ASP A 75 -24.43 9.08 -10.67
CA ASP A 75 -23.37 9.82 -11.36
C ASP A 75 -23.07 11.16 -10.71
N ALA A 76 -24.11 11.88 -10.27
CA ALA A 76 -23.94 13.15 -9.57
C ALA A 76 -23.20 12.95 -8.23
N ALA A 77 -23.59 11.96 -7.44
CA ALA A 77 -22.93 11.62 -6.18
C ALA A 77 -21.48 11.17 -6.39
N ALA A 78 -21.23 10.32 -7.39
CA ALA A 78 -19.88 9.85 -7.71
C ALA A 78 -18.98 10.98 -8.21
N LYS A 79 -19.49 11.88 -9.05
CA LYS A 79 -18.77 13.10 -9.49
C LYS A 79 -18.37 14.00 -8.31
N ALA A 80 -19.25 14.17 -7.33
CA ALA A 80 -18.95 14.95 -6.13
C ALA A 80 -17.79 14.31 -5.33
N SER A 81 -17.78 12.99 -5.16
CA SER A 81 -16.68 12.27 -4.51
C SER A 81 -15.37 12.38 -5.30
N CYS A 82 -15.42 12.21 -6.61
CA CYS A 82 -14.24 12.38 -7.47
C CYS A 82 -13.69 13.82 -7.40
N ALA A 83 -14.55 14.82 -7.34
CA ALA A 83 -14.14 16.23 -7.18
C ALA A 83 -13.43 16.45 -5.83
N ARG A 84 -13.91 15.85 -4.74
CA ARG A 84 -13.25 15.92 -3.43
C ARG A 84 -11.85 15.28 -3.47
N ILE A 85 -11.72 14.09 -4.07
CA ILE A 85 -10.42 13.42 -4.22
C ILE A 85 -9.45 14.26 -5.06
N LYS A 86 -9.93 14.86 -6.15
CA LYS A 86 -9.15 15.77 -6.99
C LYS A 86 -8.68 16.99 -6.21
N SER A 87 -9.56 17.62 -5.43
CA SER A 87 -9.20 18.75 -4.57
C SER A 87 -8.12 18.38 -3.54
N ASN A 88 -8.19 17.18 -2.97
CA ASN A 88 -7.13 16.68 -2.07
C ASN A 88 -5.78 16.49 -2.79
N ARG A 89 -5.81 16.00 -4.04
CA ARG A 89 -4.59 15.88 -4.87
C ARG A 89 -4.00 17.26 -5.17
N GLU A 90 -4.82 18.25 -5.48
CA GLU A 90 -4.41 19.63 -5.72
C GLU A 90 -3.83 20.27 -4.45
N ASP A 91 -4.50 20.15 -3.31
CA ASP A 91 -3.99 20.62 -2.00
C ASP A 91 -2.64 20.02 -1.64
N ARG A 92 -2.42 18.71 -1.88
CA ARG A 92 -1.12 18.07 -1.75
C ARG A 92 -0.06 18.77 -2.60
N SER A 93 -0.36 18.97 -3.87
CA SER A 93 0.56 19.60 -4.82
C SER A 93 0.91 21.03 -4.42
N ASP A 94 -0.06 21.79 -3.93
CA ASP A 94 0.14 23.16 -3.51
C ASP A 94 0.96 23.24 -2.20
N LYS A 95 0.74 22.32 -1.26
CA LYS A 95 1.56 22.21 -0.05
C LYS A 95 3.01 21.83 -0.37
N ILE A 96 3.22 20.89 -1.30
CA ILE A 96 4.58 20.53 -1.76
C ILE A 96 5.27 21.73 -2.41
N LYS A 97 4.57 22.49 -3.26
CA LYS A 97 5.12 23.71 -3.84
C LYS A 97 5.44 24.78 -2.80
N LYS A 98 4.58 24.92 -1.78
CA LYS A 98 4.73 25.94 -0.72
C LYS A 98 5.85 25.61 0.25
N TRP A 99 5.94 24.36 0.71
CA TRP A 99 6.89 23.97 1.77
C TRP A 99 8.15 23.28 1.23
N GLY A 100 8.13 22.80 -0.01
CA GLY A 100 9.17 21.92 -0.54
C GLY A 100 9.04 20.50 -0.01
N GLU A 101 9.91 19.63 -0.47
CA GLU A 101 10.01 18.23 -0.04
C GLU A 101 11.47 17.83 0.21
N GLY A 102 11.69 16.77 0.98
CA GLY A 102 13.02 16.22 1.21
C GLY A 102 13.62 15.63 -0.08
N PRO A 103 14.96 15.58 -0.19
CA PRO A 103 15.62 14.90 -1.29
C PRO A 103 15.40 13.38 -1.23
N GLN A 104 15.36 12.75 -2.38
CA GLN A 104 15.39 11.28 -2.45
C GLN A 104 16.81 10.75 -2.18
N PRO A 105 16.94 9.56 -1.55
CA PRO A 105 15.86 8.70 -1.03
C PRO A 105 15.11 9.34 0.14
N TRP A 106 13.77 9.34 0.09
CA TRP A 106 12.97 9.81 1.22
C TRP A 106 13.13 8.88 2.42
N LEU A 107 13.38 9.45 3.58
CA LEU A 107 13.50 8.71 4.83
C LEU A 107 12.11 8.27 5.31
N TYR A 108 11.81 6.99 5.12
CA TYR A 108 10.53 6.38 5.47
C TYR A 108 10.65 5.73 6.86
N LEU A 109 9.86 6.20 7.80
CA LEU A 109 9.91 5.76 9.19
C LEU A 109 8.55 5.24 9.67
N ILE A 110 8.53 4.08 10.31
CA ILE A 110 7.34 3.46 10.85
C ILE A 110 7.06 3.97 12.26
N VAL A 111 5.82 4.44 12.47
CA VAL A 111 5.27 4.84 13.78
C VAL A 111 3.90 4.17 13.90
N ALA A 112 3.78 3.15 14.75
CA ALA A 112 2.54 2.39 14.90
C ALA A 112 2.52 1.71 16.27
N THR A 113 2.15 2.47 17.31
CA THR A 113 2.14 2.01 18.70
C THR A 113 0.88 1.24 19.09
N GLY A 114 -0.17 1.31 18.28
CA GLY A 114 -1.51 0.84 18.60
C GLY A 114 -2.45 1.93 19.11
N ASN A 115 -1.92 3.12 19.40
CA ASN A 115 -2.67 4.27 19.89
C ASN A 115 -2.40 5.48 19.00
N ILE A 116 -3.43 5.97 18.31
CA ILE A 116 -3.28 7.08 17.35
C ILE A 116 -2.75 8.36 17.99
N TYR A 117 -3.13 8.65 19.21
CA TYR A 117 -2.68 9.87 19.90
C TYR A 117 -1.20 9.81 20.31
N GLU A 118 -0.71 8.63 20.62
CA GLU A 118 0.72 8.41 20.86
C GLU A 118 1.50 8.39 19.53
N ASP A 119 0.94 7.78 18.49
CA ASP A 119 1.53 7.78 17.16
C ASP A 119 1.74 9.19 16.62
N ILE A 120 0.78 10.10 16.84
CA ILE A 120 0.89 11.50 16.44
C ILE A 120 2.12 12.16 17.06
N LYS A 121 2.34 12.01 18.38
CA LYS A 121 3.49 12.58 19.07
C LYS A 121 4.81 12.05 18.50
N GLN A 122 4.88 10.73 18.30
CA GLN A 122 6.08 10.10 17.76
C GLN A 122 6.31 10.45 16.29
N ALA A 123 5.24 10.59 15.49
CA ALA A 123 5.30 11.00 14.10
C ALA A 123 5.81 12.45 13.96
N GLN A 124 5.30 13.38 14.78
CA GLN A 124 5.75 14.76 14.81
C GLN A 124 7.23 14.84 15.20
N ALA A 125 7.65 14.13 16.27
CA ALA A 125 9.05 14.07 16.67
C ALA A 125 9.96 13.51 15.56
N ALA A 126 9.56 12.44 14.88
CA ALA A 126 10.32 11.86 13.78
C ALA A 126 10.42 12.81 12.56
N ALA A 127 9.35 13.48 12.21
CA ALA A 127 9.32 14.47 11.12
C ALA A 127 10.21 15.68 11.42
N GLU A 128 10.19 16.20 12.65
CA GLU A 128 11.08 17.27 13.10
C GLU A 128 12.57 16.86 13.05
N GLN A 129 12.87 15.59 13.27
CA GLN A 129 14.21 15.03 13.19
C GLN A 129 14.69 14.77 11.76
N GLY A 130 13.79 14.76 10.79
CA GLY A 130 14.14 14.66 9.39
C GLY A 130 13.52 13.49 8.62
N ALA A 131 12.57 12.75 9.19
CA ALA A 131 11.81 11.77 8.44
C ALA A 131 10.93 12.46 7.38
N ASP A 132 10.91 11.94 6.15
CA ASP A 132 10.16 12.49 5.01
C ASP A 132 8.82 11.80 4.82
N VAL A 133 8.73 10.54 5.24
CA VAL A 133 7.54 9.70 5.15
C VAL A 133 7.28 9.07 6.51
N ILE A 134 6.09 9.26 7.04
CA ILE A 134 5.61 8.57 8.23
C ILE A 134 4.67 7.47 7.80
N ALA A 135 4.98 6.25 8.23
CA ALA A 135 4.15 5.08 7.96
C ALA A 135 3.47 4.59 9.22
N VAL A 136 2.16 4.45 9.16
CA VAL A 136 1.37 3.83 10.21
C VAL A 136 0.95 2.44 9.73
N ILE A 137 1.59 1.40 10.27
CA ILE A 137 1.22 0.02 9.96
C ILE A 137 -0.12 -0.29 10.63
N ARG A 138 -1.07 -0.88 9.88
CA ARG A 138 -2.33 -1.31 10.46
C ARG A 138 -2.12 -2.41 11.49
N SER A 139 -3.04 -2.49 12.44
CA SER A 139 -3.07 -3.58 13.44
C SER A 139 -3.04 -4.95 12.77
N THR A 140 -2.30 -5.90 13.34
CA THR A 140 -1.97 -7.20 12.71
C THR A 140 -3.19 -7.96 12.21
N GLY A 141 -4.28 -7.98 12.98
CA GLY A 141 -5.51 -8.70 12.63
C GLY A 141 -6.39 -8.00 11.59
N GLN A 142 -6.19 -6.70 11.33
CA GLN A 142 -7.10 -5.92 10.50
C GLN A 142 -7.19 -6.41 9.05
N SER A 143 -6.14 -7.05 8.53
CA SER A 143 -6.17 -7.61 7.17
C SER A 143 -7.24 -8.69 6.95
N LEU A 144 -7.72 -9.31 8.04
CA LEU A 144 -8.73 -10.37 8.01
C LEU A 144 -10.11 -9.91 8.51
N LEU A 145 -10.27 -8.61 8.82
CA LEU A 145 -11.57 -8.05 9.17
C LEU A 145 -12.39 -7.79 7.91
N ASP A 146 -13.69 -8.04 8.00
CA ASP A 146 -14.65 -7.82 6.92
C ASP A 146 -15.14 -6.36 6.84
N TYR A 147 -14.74 -5.52 7.80
CA TYR A 147 -15.03 -4.09 7.82
C TYR A 147 -13.87 -3.30 8.45
N VAL A 148 -13.79 -2.01 8.14
CA VAL A 148 -12.84 -1.09 8.77
C VAL A 148 -13.43 -0.57 10.07
N PRO A 149 -12.72 -0.69 11.23
CA PRO A 149 -13.17 -0.11 12.49
C PRO A 149 -13.46 1.40 12.36
N TYR A 150 -14.38 1.91 13.16
CA TYR A 150 -14.85 3.28 13.10
C TYR A 150 -14.22 4.14 14.20
N GLY A 151 -13.91 5.38 13.86
CA GLY A 151 -13.41 6.38 14.80
C GLY A 151 -11.91 6.27 15.13
N PRO A 152 -11.43 7.09 16.09
CA PRO A 152 -10.06 7.02 16.58
C PRO A 152 -9.87 5.77 17.42
N THR A 153 -8.67 5.15 17.32
CA THR A 153 -8.39 3.91 18.03
C THR A 153 -7.16 4.04 18.95
N THR A 154 -7.24 3.41 20.11
CA THR A 154 -6.19 3.42 21.13
C THR A 154 -5.69 2.04 21.51
N GLU A 155 -6.20 0.99 20.88
CA GLU A 155 -6.01 -0.42 21.24
C GLU A 155 -5.64 -1.25 20.01
N GLY A 156 -4.50 -0.96 19.39
CA GLY A 156 -3.96 -1.77 18.31
C GLY A 156 -2.93 -2.78 18.82
N PHE A 157 -2.78 -3.90 18.11
CA PHE A 157 -1.74 -4.89 18.36
C PHE A 157 -0.91 -5.11 17.09
N GLY A 158 0.40 -4.95 17.21
CA GLY A 158 1.32 -5.02 16.09
C GLY A 158 1.10 -3.92 15.05
N GLY A 159 0.48 -2.82 15.47
CA GLY A 159 0.15 -1.67 14.63
C GLY A 159 -1.06 -0.92 15.14
N THR A 160 -1.40 0.19 14.48
CA THR A 160 -2.55 1.03 14.79
C THR A 160 -3.61 0.85 13.70
N PHE A 161 -4.89 0.73 14.08
CA PHE A 161 -5.95 0.50 13.10
C PHE A 161 -5.96 1.55 11.98
N ALA A 162 -6.08 1.10 10.74
CA ALA A 162 -6.32 1.95 9.58
C ALA A 162 -7.80 2.31 9.55
N THR A 163 -8.18 3.44 10.16
CA THR A 163 -9.52 4.01 10.13
C THR A 163 -9.48 5.38 9.46
N GLN A 164 -10.61 5.83 8.92
CA GLN A 164 -10.69 7.15 8.30
C GLN A 164 -10.32 8.27 9.29
N GLU A 165 -10.78 8.15 10.54
CA GLU A 165 -10.49 9.13 11.58
C GLU A 165 -9.01 9.15 11.96
N ASN A 166 -8.35 7.99 12.08
CA ASN A 166 -6.91 7.92 12.32
C ASN A 166 -6.12 8.58 11.18
N PHE A 167 -6.56 8.41 9.93
CA PHE A 167 -5.95 9.08 8.78
C PHE A 167 -6.09 10.60 8.89
N ARG A 168 -7.27 11.08 9.19
CA ARG A 168 -7.58 12.51 9.33
C ARG A 168 -6.74 13.15 10.43
N LEU A 169 -6.68 12.54 11.60
CA LEU A 169 -5.91 13.03 12.75
C LEU A 169 -4.41 13.07 12.46
N MET A 170 -3.86 11.99 11.91
CA MET A 170 -2.44 11.95 11.57
C MET A 170 -2.10 12.93 10.44
N ARG A 171 -2.94 13.04 9.41
CA ARG A 171 -2.72 14.00 8.31
C ARG A 171 -2.69 15.44 8.81
N ALA A 172 -3.61 15.81 9.70
CA ALA A 172 -3.65 17.14 10.29
C ALA A 172 -2.37 17.44 11.10
N ALA A 173 -1.92 16.48 11.92
CA ALA A 173 -0.70 16.61 12.71
C ALA A 173 0.56 16.75 11.84
N LEU A 174 0.64 16.01 10.74
CA LEU A 174 1.79 16.10 9.81
C LEU A 174 1.75 17.37 8.96
N ASP A 175 0.58 17.94 8.68
CA ASP A 175 0.47 19.26 8.04
C ASP A 175 0.98 20.38 8.97
N GLU A 176 0.58 20.36 10.23
CA GLU A 176 1.09 21.30 11.26
C GLU A 176 2.62 21.22 11.38
N THR A 177 3.14 19.98 11.46
CA THR A 177 4.58 19.76 11.53
C THR A 177 5.30 20.20 10.27
N GLY A 178 4.73 19.89 9.08
CA GLY A 178 5.29 20.30 7.79
C GLY A 178 5.39 21.82 7.65
N GLU A 179 4.39 22.55 8.08
CA GLU A 179 4.43 24.01 8.11
C GLU A 179 5.52 24.54 9.06
N LYS A 180 5.67 23.94 10.24
CA LYS A 180 6.67 24.28 11.22
C LYS A 180 8.11 24.05 10.73
N VAL A 181 8.36 22.90 10.07
CA VAL A 181 9.71 22.54 9.62
C VAL A 181 10.03 23.03 8.20
N GLY A 182 9.06 23.62 7.49
CA GLY A 182 9.22 24.09 6.12
C GLY A 182 9.46 22.96 5.11
N ARG A 183 8.77 21.81 5.28
CA ARG A 183 8.92 20.64 4.44
C ARG A 183 7.66 19.79 4.46
N TYR A 184 7.18 19.34 3.28
CA TYR A 184 6.04 18.44 3.21
C TYR A 184 6.41 17.06 3.75
N ILE A 185 5.59 16.53 4.67
CA ILE A 185 5.75 15.21 5.27
C ILE A 185 4.69 14.28 4.72
N ARG A 186 5.11 13.18 4.11
CA ARG A 186 4.20 12.20 3.52
C ARG A 186 3.61 11.27 4.57
N LEU A 187 2.37 10.91 4.39
CA LEU A 187 1.66 9.93 5.21
C LEU A 187 1.41 8.66 4.41
N THR A 188 1.82 7.54 4.99
CA THR A 188 1.61 6.19 4.44
C THR A 188 0.80 5.35 5.39
N ASN A 189 -0.08 4.51 4.85
CA ASN A 189 -0.74 3.45 5.61
C ASN A 189 -0.80 2.16 4.77
N TYR A 190 -1.33 1.08 5.36
CA TYR A 190 -1.43 -0.21 4.73
C TYR A 190 -2.83 -0.44 4.16
N CYS A 191 -2.91 -0.59 2.85
CA CYS A 191 -4.09 -0.81 2.04
C CYS A 191 -4.04 -2.22 1.44
N SER A 192 -4.06 -3.23 2.31
CA SER A 192 -4.07 -4.65 1.92
C SER A 192 -4.97 -5.44 2.85
N GLY A 193 -5.46 -6.60 2.41
CA GLY A 193 -6.42 -7.40 3.17
C GLY A 193 -7.82 -7.36 2.58
N LEU A 194 -8.83 -7.75 3.38
CA LEU A 194 -10.22 -7.87 2.92
C LEU A 194 -10.92 -6.53 2.66
N CYS A 195 -10.45 -5.44 3.29
CA CYS A 195 -11.03 -4.09 3.14
C CYS A 195 -10.15 -3.16 2.31
N MET A 196 -9.47 -3.70 1.31
CA MET A 196 -8.53 -2.96 0.47
C MET A 196 -9.16 -1.72 -0.22
N PRO A 197 -10.29 -1.85 -0.92
CA PRO A 197 -10.93 -0.70 -1.57
C PRO A 197 -11.44 0.36 -0.59
N GLU A 198 -11.96 -0.06 0.57
CA GLU A 198 -12.46 0.83 1.62
C GLU A 198 -11.32 1.68 2.18
N ILE A 199 -10.18 1.05 2.49
CA ILE A 199 -8.99 1.76 3.01
C ILE A 199 -8.44 2.71 1.94
N ALA A 200 -8.39 2.30 0.67
CA ALA A 200 -7.98 3.18 -0.42
C ALA A 200 -8.90 4.40 -0.57
N ALA A 201 -10.21 4.19 -0.49
CA ALA A 201 -11.20 5.27 -0.53
C ALA A 201 -11.03 6.25 0.63
N MET A 202 -10.90 5.75 1.86
CA MET A 202 -10.65 6.57 3.05
C MET A 202 -9.34 7.36 2.92
N GLY A 203 -8.27 6.72 2.45
CA GLY A 203 -7.00 7.39 2.22
C GLY A 203 -7.06 8.50 1.17
N ALA A 204 -7.77 8.27 0.08
CA ALA A 204 -7.99 9.29 -0.95
C ALA A 204 -8.81 10.48 -0.44
N LEU A 205 -9.81 10.22 0.42
CA LEU A 205 -10.66 11.25 1.03
C LEU A 205 -9.94 12.04 2.13
N GLU A 206 -8.94 11.46 2.80
CA GLU A 206 -8.15 12.08 3.88
C GLU A 206 -6.73 12.47 3.43
N ARG A 207 -6.47 12.53 2.13
CA ARG A 207 -5.23 13.01 1.51
C ARG A 207 -3.98 12.26 1.97
N LEU A 208 -4.04 10.92 2.01
CA LEU A 208 -2.83 10.12 2.16
C LEU A 208 -1.96 10.22 0.90
N ASP A 209 -0.66 10.04 1.08
CA ASP A 209 0.33 10.22 0.02
C ASP A 209 0.80 8.89 -0.56
N MET A 210 0.82 7.86 0.28
CA MET A 210 1.31 6.54 -0.08
C MET A 210 0.45 5.46 0.56
N MET A 211 0.37 4.31 -0.10
CA MET A 211 -0.37 3.14 0.39
C MET A 211 0.40 1.86 0.13
N LEU A 212 0.64 1.03 1.15
CA LEU A 212 1.13 -0.31 0.90
C LEU A 212 0.02 -1.14 0.25
N ASN A 213 0.26 -1.59 -0.96
CA ASN A 213 -0.70 -2.33 -1.78
C ASN A 213 0.02 -3.33 -2.69
N ASP A 214 0.51 -4.42 -2.10
CA ASP A 214 1.19 -5.49 -2.80
C ASP A 214 0.20 -6.48 -3.43
N SER A 215 0.49 -6.97 -4.64
CA SER A 215 -0.45 -7.81 -5.42
C SER A 215 -0.70 -9.19 -4.83
N MET A 216 0.30 -9.79 -4.18
CA MET A 216 0.26 -11.19 -3.76
C MET A 216 0.39 -11.38 -2.25
N TYR A 217 0.82 -10.36 -1.50
CA TYR A 217 1.08 -10.49 -0.06
C TYR A 217 -0.13 -11.02 0.74
N GLY A 218 -1.31 -10.49 0.48
CA GLY A 218 -2.55 -10.94 1.13
C GLY A 218 -2.88 -12.40 0.84
N ILE A 219 -2.61 -12.86 -0.38
CA ILE A 219 -2.82 -14.24 -0.78
C ILE A 219 -1.83 -15.15 -0.04
N ILE A 220 -0.54 -14.86 -0.16
CA ILE A 220 0.53 -15.75 0.29
C ILE A 220 0.62 -15.76 1.81
N PHE A 221 0.68 -14.61 2.47
CA PHE A 221 0.98 -14.48 3.90
C PHE A 221 -0.24 -14.32 4.81
N ARG A 222 -1.44 -14.09 4.27
CA ARG A 222 -2.68 -13.91 5.04
C ARG A 222 -3.78 -14.89 4.67
N ASP A 223 -3.52 -15.79 3.72
CA ASP A 223 -4.48 -16.78 3.24
C ASP A 223 -5.83 -16.15 2.80
N ILE A 224 -5.74 -15.03 2.09
CA ILE A 224 -6.89 -14.39 1.46
C ILE A 224 -7.07 -14.98 0.06
N ASN A 225 -8.30 -15.19 -0.35
CA ASN A 225 -8.63 -15.78 -1.66
C ASN A 225 -8.04 -14.96 -2.82
N MET A 226 -7.44 -15.63 -3.80
CA MET A 226 -6.78 -14.99 -4.95
C MET A 226 -7.76 -14.13 -5.77
N LYS A 227 -8.93 -14.68 -6.11
CA LYS A 227 -9.92 -14.00 -6.96
C LYS A 227 -10.43 -12.74 -6.26
N ARG A 228 -10.72 -12.84 -4.95
CA ARG A 228 -11.08 -11.70 -4.11
C ARG A 228 -9.98 -10.64 -4.10
N THR A 229 -8.75 -11.05 -3.85
CA THR A 229 -7.61 -10.13 -3.77
C THR A 229 -7.39 -9.37 -5.08
N PHE A 230 -7.39 -10.04 -6.22
CA PHE A 230 -7.15 -9.38 -7.52
C PHE A 230 -8.27 -8.40 -7.91
N ILE A 231 -9.54 -8.73 -7.58
CA ILE A 231 -10.68 -7.83 -7.83
C ILE A 231 -10.56 -6.57 -6.95
N ASP A 232 -10.36 -6.75 -5.66
CA ASP A 232 -10.28 -5.65 -4.70
C ASP A 232 -9.05 -4.77 -4.98
N GLN A 233 -7.94 -5.39 -5.36
CA GLN A 233 -6.71 -4.67 -5.70
C GLN A 233 -6.86 -3.80 -6.93
N PHE A 234 -7.46 -4.31 -7.99
CA PHE A 234 -7.71 -3.52 -9.20
C PHE A 234 -8.47 -2.23 -8.86
N PHE A 235 -9.55 -2.33 -8.08
CA PHE A 235 -10.35 -1.16 -7.71
C PHE A 235 -9.61 -0.23 -6.74
N SER A 236 -8.91 -0.77 -5.75
CA SER A 236 -8.11 0.03 -4.81
C SER A 236 -6.98 0.78 -5.51
N ARG A 237 -6.28 0.14 -6.45
CA ARG A 237 -5.22 0.77 -7.24
C ARG A 237 -5.76 1.83 -8.19
N MET A 238 -6.94 1.63 -8.76
CA MET A 238 -7.62 2.65 -9.57
C MET A 238 -7.95 3.91 -8.75
N ILE A 239 -8.42 3.75 -7.50
CA ILE A 239 -8.62 4.87 -6.57
C ILE A 239 -7.29 5.57 -6.28
N ASN A 240 -6.24 4.82 -5.98
CA ASN A 240 -4.90 5.35 -5.70
C ASN A 240 -4.34 6.12 -6.90
N ALA A 241 -4.49 5.59 -8.11
CA ALA A 241 -4.07 6.26 -9.35
C ALA A 241 -4.76 7.62 -9.53
N TYR A 242 -6.08 7.64 -9.36
CA TYR A 242 -6.87 8.87 -9.47
C TYR A 242 -6.51 9.91 -8.40
N ALA A 243 -6.25 9.44 -7.17
CA ALA A 243 -5.86 10.29 -6.04
C ALA A 243 -4.39 10.75 -6.10
N GLY A 244 -3.59 10.27 -7.06
CA GLY A 244 -2.14 10.55 -7.12
C GLY A 244 -1.37 9.98 -5.94
N VAL A 245 -1.85 8.86 -5.39
CA VAL A 245 -1.20 8.13 -4.29
C VAL A 245 -0.13 7.20 -4.86
N ILE A 246 1.04 7.17 -4.24
CA ILE A 246 2.11 6.23 -4.57
C ILE A 246 1.77 4.90 -3.88
N ILE A 247 1.65 3.81 -4.63
CA ILE A 247 1.62 2.49 -4.00
C ILE A 247 3.03 2.11 -3.57
N ASN A 248 3.17 1.43 -2.44
CA ASN A 248 4.40 0.76 -2.10
C ASN A 248 4.15 -0.73 -1.85
N THR A 249 5.14 -1.54 -2.12
CA THR A 249 5.04 -2.99 -2.12
C THR A 249 6.16 -3.60 -1.28
N GLY A 250 6.25 -4.90 -1.18
CA GLY A 250 7.18 -5.59 -0.30
C GLY A 250 7.62 -6.93 -0.88
N GLU A 251 8.16 -6.92 -2.09
CA GLU A 251 8.58 -8.12 -2.82
C GLU A 251 9.75 -8.85 -2.16
N ASP A 252 10.52 -8.16 -1.31
CA ASP A 252 11.50 -8.78 -0.42
C ASP A 252 10.89 -9.88 0.47
N ASN A 253 9.61 -9.79 0.82
CA ASN A 253 8.92 -10.83 1.59
C ASN A 253 8.81 -12.16 0.84
N TYR A 254 8.93 -12.17 -0.48
CA TYR A 254 8.88 -13.41 -1.26
C TYR A 254 10.14 -14.26 -1.16
N LEU A 255 11.17 -13.75 -0.49
CA LEU A 255 12.37 -14.48 -0.08
C LEU A 255 12.25 -15.21 1.27
N THR A 256 11.09 -15.19 1.93
CA THR A 256 10.91 -15.50 3.37
C THR A 256 11.62 -16.76 3.85
N THR A 257 11.71 -17.81 3.02
CA THR A 257 12.35 -19.09 3.36
C THR A 257 13.65 -19.33 2.61
N ALA A 258 13.82 -18.73 1.43
CA ALA A 258 15.00 -18.87 0.60
C ALA A 258 16.12 -17.89 1.01
N ASP A 259 17.36 -18.20 0.67
CA ASP A 259 18.45 -17.23 0.72
C ASP A 259 18.32 -16.23 -0.42
N ALA A 260 18.55 -14.96 -0.13
CA ALA A 260 18.44 -13.90 -1.13
C ALA A 260 19.42 -14.07 -2.31
N TYR A 261 20.57 -14.66 -2.09
CA TYR A 261 21.51 -14.97 -3.18
C TYR A 261 20.95 -15.99 -4.16
N GLU A 262 20.22 -16.99 -3.67
CA GLU A 262 19.64 -18.06 -4.50
C GLU A 262 18.32 -17.65 -5.15
N ALA A 263 17.51 -16.83 -4.47
CA ALA A 263 16.13 -16.51 -4.86
C ALA A 263 15.93 -15.05 -5.30
N ALA A 264 16.96 -14.30 -5.59
CA ALA A 264 16.90 -12.89 -6.00
C ALA A 264 15.98 -12.66 -7.21
N HIS A 265 15.92 -13.59 -8.14
CA HIS A 265 15.06 -13.53 -9.32
C HIS A 265 13.57 -13.49 -8.97
N THR A 266 13.15 -14.03 -7.83
CA THR A 266 11.75 -13.97 -7.39
C THR A 266 11.33 -12.56 -7.02
N VAL A 267 12.23 -11.73 -6.50
CA VAL A 267 11.98 -10.32 -6.20
C VAL A 267 11.73 -9.56 -7.50
N LEU A 268 12.65 -9.65 -8.48
CA LEU A 268 12.48 -8.99 -9.77
C LEU A 268 11.23 -9.46 -10.52
N ALA A 269 10.95 -10.76 -10.54
CA ALA A 269 9.74 -11.29 -11.17
C ALA A 269 8.47 -10.76 -10.48
N SER A 270 8.47 -10.64 -9.16
CA SER A 270 7.35 -10.09 -8.38
C SER A 270 7.18 -8.58 -8.60
N ASP A 271 8.27 -7.82 -8.71
CA ASP A 271 8.24 -6.41 -9.07
C ASP A 271 7.56 -6.20 -10.44
N LEU A 272 7.94 -6.97 -11.44
CA LEU A 272 7.36 -6.91 -12.80
C LEU A 272 5.87 -7.30 -12.80
N ILE A 273 5.47 -8.29 -11.99
CA ILE A 273 4.05 -8.64 -11.84
C ILE A 273 3.28 -7.51 -11.15
N ASN A 274 3.84 -6.90 -10.10
CA ASN A 274 3.23 -5.76 -9.43
C ASN A 274 3.10 -4.55 -10.35
N GLU A 275 4.12 -4.26 -11.17
CA GLU A 275 4.07 -3.23 -12.20
C GLU A 275 2.91 -3.47 -13.18
N GLN A 276 2.77 -4.68 -13.73
CA GLN A 276 1.69 -4.97 -14.67
C GLN A 276 0.30 -4.76 -14.07
N PHE A 277 0.06 -5.20 -12.84
CA PHE A 277 -1.19 -4.91 -12.14
C PHE A 277 -1.38 -3.42 -11.85
N ALA A 278 -0.31 -2.68 -11.63
CA ALA A 278 -0.37 -1.24 -11.43
C ALA A 278 -0.75 -0.50 -12.72
N LEU A 279 -0.10 -0.82 -13.83
CA LEU A 279 -0.40 -0.28 -15.16
C LEU A 279 -1.85 -0.57 -15.58
N LEU A 280 -2.33 -1.80 -15.39
CA LEU A 280 -3.71 -2.20 -15.68
C LEU A 280 -4.74 -1.38 -14.87
N SER A 281 -4.36 -0.92 -13.68
CA SER A 281 -5.20 -0.09 -12.80
C SER A 281 -5.03 1.41 -13.03
N GLY A 282 -4.14 1.80 -13.96
CA GLY A 282 -3.90 3.18 -14.37
C GLY A 282 -2.89 3.96 -13.53
N LEU A 283 -2.08 3.28 -12.72
CA LEU A 283 -0.93 3.89 -12.05
C LEU A 283 0.18 4.17 -13.08
N GLU A 284 0.85 5.29 -12.92
CA GLU A 284 2.06 5.62 -13.67
C GLU A 284 3.31 5.09 -12.95
N GLU A 285 4.44 4.94 -13.64
CA GLU A 285 5.68 4.43 -13.04
C GLU A 285 6.10 5.27 -11.82
N GLU A 286 5.90 6.57 -11.87
CA GLU A 286 6.19 7.52 -10.78
C GLU A 286 5.30 7.31 -9.52
N GLN A 287 4.26 6.49 -9.64
CA GLN A 287 3.40 6.09 -8.52
C GLN A 287 3.70 4.68 -7.97
N MET A 288 4.78 4.05 -8.43
CA MET A 288 5.14 2.67 -8.09
C MET A 288 6.36 2.62 -7.18
N GLY A 289 6.14 2.68 -5.87
CA GLY A 289 7.15 2.44 -4.85
C GLY A 289 7.39 0.95 -4.65
N LEU A 290 7.86 0.25 -5.72
CA LEU A 290 8.14 -1.18 -5.67
C LEU A 290 9.20 -1.47 -4.61
N GLY A 291 8.92 -2.45 -3.74
CA GLY A 291 9.70 -2.73 -2.56
C GLY A 291 10.71 -3.84 -2.81
N HIS A 292 11.97 -3.54 -2.68
CA HIS A 292 13.04 -4.52 -2.87
C HIS A 292 14.16 -4.37 -1.85
N ALA A 293 14.76 -5.45 -1.54
CA ALA A 293 16.05 -5.69 -0.94
C ALA A 293 16.28 -7.19 -1.04
N PHE A 294 17.47 -7.62 -0.87
CA PHE A 294 17.78 -9.03 -1.02
C PHE A 294 18.20 -9.67 0.30
N GLU A 295 18.33 -8.89 1.38
CA GLU A 295 18.57 -9.33 2.75
C GLU A 295 19.62 -10.45 2.86
N LEU A 296 20.74 -10.30 2.14
CA LEU A 296 21.78 -11.32 2.06
C LEU A 296 22.29 -11.71 3.43
N ASN A 297 22.57 -13.00 3.58
CA ASN A 297 23.22 -13.51 4.77
C ASN A 297 24.56 -12.77 4.99
N PRO A 298 24.78 -12.12 6.14
CA PRO A 298 26.01 -11.38 6.41
C PRO A 298 27.28 -12.25 6.45
N GLU A 299 27.14 -13.57 6.50
CA GLU A 299 28.26 -14.52 6.45
C GLU A 299 28.63 -14.92 5.00
N ILE A 300 27.87 -14.50 3.99
CA ILE A 300 28.19 -14.74 2.58
C ILE A 300 29.30 -13.79 2.13
N GLU A 301 30.35 -14.36 1.55
CA GLU A 301 31.46 -13.60 0.96
C GLU A 301 30.93 -12.68 -0.15
N ASN A 302 31.38 -11.42 -0.16
CA ASN A 302 30.93 -10.39 -1.11
C ASN A 302 29.44 -10.03 -1.02
N GLY A 303 28.76 -10.26 0.10
CA GLY A 303 27.32 -9.98 0.27
C GLY A 303 26.94 -8.56 -0.14
N PHE A 304 27.71 -7.54 0.25
CA PHE A 304 27.48 -6.15 -0.15
C PHE A 304 27.58 -5.95 -1.68
N LEU A 305 28.51 -6.64 -2.35
CA LEU A 305 28.69 -6.57 -3.79
C LEU A 305 27.48 -7.14 -4.54
N TRP A 306 26.94 -8.25 -4.03
CA TRP A 306 25.75 -8.89 -4.61
C TRP A 306 24.49 -8.06 -4.39
N GLU A 307 24.31 -7.50 -3.21
CA GLU A 307 23.20 -6.59 -2.90
C GLU A 307 23.26 -5.34 -3.79
N LEU A 308 24.44 -4.74 -3.96
CA LEU A 308 24.64 -3.59 -4.84
C LEU A 308 24.29 -3.92 -6.29
N ALA A 309 24.71 -5.09 -6.80
CA ALA A 309 24.40 -5.54 -8.16
C ALA A 309 22.87 -5.63 -8.40
N GLN A 310 22.16 -6.19 -7.46
CA GLN A 310 20.73 -6.41 -7.55
C GLN A 310 19.94 -5.10 -7.39
N ALA A 311 20.32 -4.24 -6.44
CA ALA A 311 19.70 -2.93 -6.28
C ALA A 311 19.90 -2.04 -7.53
N GLN A 312 21.07 -2.10 -8.15
CA GLN A 312 21.35 -1.38 -9.39
C GLN A 312 20.54 -1.96 -10.56
N LEU A 313 20.38 -3.28 -10.64
CA LEU A 313 19.54 -3.92 -11.66
C LEU A 313 18.09 -3.44 -11.56
N ILE A 314 17.49 -3.51 -10.37
CA ILE A 314 16.11 -3.05 -10.15
C ILE A 314 15.96 -1.57 -10.55
N ARG A 315 16.91 -0.71 -10.17
CA ARG A 315 16.92 0.70 -10.57
C ARG A 315 16.97 0.91 -12.08
N GLN A 316 17.70 0.05 -12.81
CA GLN A 316 17.77 0.13 -14.27
C GLN A 316 16.49 -0.37 -14.96
N VAL A 317 15.84 -1.39 -14.38
CA VAL A 317 14.56 -1.91 -14.89
C VAL A 317 13.42 -0.91 -14.70
N PHE A 318 13.41 -0.20 -13.57
CA PHE A 318 12.35 0.77 -13.22
C PHE A 318 12.95 2.19 -13.05
N PRO A 319 13.32 2.88 -14.13
CA PRO A 319 14.11 4.11 -14.06
C PRO A 319 13.41 5.30 -13.41
N LYS A 320 12.08 5.38 -13.46
CA LYS A 320 11.30 6.49 -12.92
C LYS A 320 10.59 6.18 -11.62
N ALA A 321 10.43 4.89 -11.30
CA ALA A 321 9.73 4.47 -10.09
C ALA A 321 10.45 4.97 -8.82
N PRO A 322 9.71 5.51 -7.82
CA PRO A 322 10.28 5.84 -6.53
C PRO A 322 10.48 4.56 -5.70
N LEU A 323 11.38 3.70 -6.17
CA LEU A 323 11.64 2.39 -5.59
C LEU A 323 11.84 2.47 -4.07
N LYS A 324 11.17 1.59 -3.33
CA LYS A 324 11.29 1.49 -1.88
C LYS A 324 12.34 0.44 -1.52
N TYR A 325 13.52 0.90 -1.08
CA TYR A 325 14.58 0.03 -0.61
C TYR A 325 14.32 -0.34 0.86
N MET A 326 14.31 -1.64 1.13
CA MET A 326 14.00 -2.20 2.45
C MET A 326 15.27 -2.24 3.32
N PRO A 327 15.14 -2.23 4.67
CA PRO A 327 16.27 -2.45 5.56
C PRO A 327 16.54 -3.96 5.72
N PRO A 328 17.71 -4.33 6.24
CA PRO A 328 17.97 -5.72 6.62
C PRO A 328 17.09 -6.11 7.82
N THR A 329 16.39 -7.23 7.75
CA THR A 329 15.55 -7.73 8.85
C THR A 329 15.86 -9.17 9.21
N LYS A 330 16.00 -10.05 8.23
CA LYS A 330 16.15 -11.50 8.39
C LYS A 330 17.33 -11.90 9.27
N TYR A 331 18.45 -11.19 9.19
CA TYR A 331 19.70 -11.53 9.88
C TYR A 331 20.03 -10.59 11.06
N MET A 332 19.08 -9.80 11.53
CA MET A 332 19.21 -9.01 12.74
C MET A 332 19.24 -9.92 13.98
N THR A 333 20.23 -9.74 14.84
CA THR A 333 20.52 -10.69 15.94
C THR A 333 20.36 -10.11 17.35
N GLY A 334 19.94 -8.85 17.49
CA GLY A 334 19.94 -8.15 18.77
C GLY A 334 21.31 -7.60 19.20
N ASN A 335 22.35 -7.85 18.43
CA ASN A 335 23.62 -7.11 18.59
C ASN A 335 23.47 -5.74 17.93
N ILE A 336 23.26 -4.70 18.74
CA ILE A 336 22.98 -3.33 18.27
C ILE A 336 24.13 -2.75 17.42
N PHE A 337 25.36 -3.12 17.64
CA PHE A 337 26.49 -2.63 16.83
C PHE A 337 26.48 -3.28 15.45
N LYS A 338 26.19 -4.60 15.37
CA LYS A 338 26.00 -5.31 14.10
C LYS A 338 24.78 -4.76 13.38
N GLY A 339 23.66 -4.54 14.08
CA GLY A 339 22.46 -3.96 13.52
C GLY A 339 22.70 -2.57 12.90
N GLN A 340 23.36 -1.69 13.64
CA GLN A 340 23.75 -0.35 13.15
C GLN A 340 24.63 -0.42 11.89
N LEU A 341 25.56 -1.39 11.83
CA LEU A 341 26.42 -1.58 10.66
C LEU A 341 25.62 -2.10 9.47
N GLN A 342 24.73 -3.06 9.66
CA GLN A 342 23.88 -3.60 8.60
C GLN A 342 22.95 -2.52 8.04
N ASP A 343 22.25 -1.75 8.88
CA ASP A 343 21.44 -0.60 8.47
C ASP A 343 22.28 0.42 7.69
N GLY A 344 23.51 0.67 8.12
CA GLY A 344 24.47 1.55 7.43
C GLY A 344 24.80 1.06 6.03
N LEU A 345 25.12 -0.22 5.85
CA LEU A 345 25.43 -0.81 4.55
C LEU A 345 24.25 -0.71 3.57
N PHE A 346 23.02 -0.96 4.04
CA PHE A 346 21.82 -0.83 3.21
C PHE A 346 21.53 0.64 2.86
N ASN A 347 21.73 1.57 3.79
CA ASN A 347 21.64 3.00 3.51
C ASN A 347 22.68 3.45 2.44
N MET A 348 23.90 2.89 2.46
CA MET A 348 24.93 3.15 1.44
C MET A 348 24.46 2.68 0.06
N ILE A 349 23.95 1.46 -0.06
CA ILE A 349 23.43 0.94 -1.33
C ILE A 349 22.30 1.81 -1.84
N SER A 350 21.36 2.19 -0.98
CA SER A 350 20.21 3.02 -1.33
C SER A 350 20.61 4.34 -1.99
N ILE A 351 21.55 5.09 -1.37
CA ILE A 351 22.00 6.38 -1.94
C ILE A 351 22.85 6.18 -3.18
N MET A 352 23.72 5.17 -3.23
CA MET A 352 24.58 4.88 -4.37
C MET A 352 23.78 4.48 -5.62
N THR A 353 22.69 3.76 -5.45
CA THR A 353 21.82 3.28 -6.55
C THR A 353 20.62 4.19 -6.80
N LYS A 354 20.56 5.36 -6.17
CA LYS A 354 19.51 6.38 -6.36
C LYS A 354 18.10 5.82 -6.14
N GLN A 355 17.90 5.11 -5.03
CA GLN A 355 16.56 4.66 -4.65
C GLN A 355 15.66 5.87 -4.35
N GLY A 356 14.33 5.73 -4.51
CA GLY A 356 13.39 6.82 -4.25
C GLY A 356 13.01 6.94 -2.77
N ILE A 357 12.91 5.80 -2.09
CA ILE A 357 12.45 5.68 -0.70
C ILE A 357 13.38 4.74 0.04
N GLN A 358 13.85 5.15 1.22
CA GLN A 358 14.57 4.28 2.15
C GLN A 358 13.69 3.99 3.37
N LEU A 359 13.22 2.77 3.51
CA LEU A 359 12.65 2.32 4.77
C LEU A 359 13.77 2.16 5.80
N LEU A 360 13.64 2.88 6.92
CA LEU A 360 14.69 2.90 7.93
C LEU A 360 14.64 1.66 8.82
N GLY A 361 15.73 0.92 8.87
CA GLY A 361 15.96 -0.13 9.85
C GLY A 361 16.30 0.43 11.22
N MET A 362 16.00 -0.36 12.24
CA MET A 362 16.25 0.00 13.65
C MET A 362 17.30 -0.94 14.23
N LEU A 363 18.37 -0.41 14.75
CA LEU A 363 19.43 -1.21 15.39
C LEU A 363 18.93 -2.13 16.53
N THR A 364 17.73 -1.84 17.07
CA THR A 364 17.06 -2.60 18.13
C THR A 364 15.92 -3.50 17.64
N GLU A 365 15.73 -3.66 16.35
CA GLU A 365 14.56 -4.36 15.78
C GLU A 365 14.40 -5.79 16.28
N ALA A 366 15.50 -6.54 16.46
CA ALA A 366 15.46 -7.90 16.99
C ALA A 366 15.37 -7.96 18.55
N ILE A 367 15.21 -6.85 19.24
CA ILE A 367 15.21 -6.78 20.71
C ILE A 367 13.82 -6.42 21.23
N HIS A 368 13.24 -5.33 20.73
CA HIS A 368 11.95 -4.79 21.19
C HIS A 368 11.32 -3.87 20.12
N THR A 369 10.04 -3.55 20.29
CA THR A 369 9.38 -2.50 19.50
C THR A 369 10.14 -1.18 19.65
N PRO A 370 10.51 -0.50 18.53
CA PRO A 370 11.35 0.69 18.58
C PRO A 370 10.74 1.83 19.42
N PHE A 371 11.57 2.45 20.24
CA PHE A 371 11.26 3.68 20.96
C PHE A 371 11.58 4.93 20.12
N ILE A 372 11.19 6.10 20.60
CA ILE A 372 11.52 7.40 19.96
C ILE A 372 13.03 7.54 19.74
N GLN A 373 13.83 7.12 20.71
CA GLN A 373 15.30 7.19 20.64
C GLN A 373 15.87 6.29 19.53
N ASP A 374 15.34 5.10 19.35
CA ASP A 374 15.79 4.18 18.28
C ASP A 374 15.50 4.78 16.91
N ARG A 375 14.31 5.36 16.72
CA ARG A 375 13.93 6.07 15.50
C ARG A 375 14.83 7.29 15.23
N PHE A 376 15.16 8.05 16.27
CA PHE A 376 16.11 9.15 16.15
C PHE A 376 17.47 8.68 15.64
N LEU A 377 18.02 7.60 16.21
CA LEU A 377 19.30 7.03 15.80
C LEU A 377 19.27 6.51 14.36
N ALA A 378 18.17 5.88 13.94
CA ALA A 378 18.00 5.43 12.56
C ALA A 378 18.02 6.61 11.56
N VAL A 379 17.27 7.69 11.85
CA VAL A 379 17.28 8.92 11.04
C VAL A 379 18.69 9.53 10.99
N GLN A 380 19.40 9.61 12.13
CA GLN A 380 20.76 10.15 12.18
C GLN A 380 21.74 9.30 11.37
N ASN A 381 21.65 7.97 11.46
CA ASN A 381 22.47 7.06 10.67
C ASN A 381 22.28 7.28 9.15
N ALA A 382 21.02 7.26 8.68
CA ALA A 382 20.72 7.47 7.28
C ALA A 382 21.17 8.85 6.79
N ARG A 383 20.86 9.92 7.52
CA ARG A 383 21.27 11.28 7.16
C ARG A 383 22.79 11.44 7.10
N TYR A 384 23.52 10.84 8.05
CA TYR A 384 24.97 10.87 8.04
C TYR A 384 25.52 10.24 6.77
N ILE A 385 25.04 9.06 6.40
CA ILE A 385 25.47 8.33 5.21
C ILE A 385 25.06 9.08 3.94
N PHE A 386 23.80 9.48 3.80
CA PHE A 386 23.30 10.18 2.62
C PHE A 386 24.02 11.51 2.36
N ASN A 387 24.33 12.25 3.42
CA ASN A 387 25.09 13.49 3.28
C ASN A 387 26.53 13.24 2.81
N ASN A 388 27.20 12.23 3.37
CA ASN A 388 28.60 11.94 3.03
C ASN A 388 28.76 11.28 1.66
N MET A 389 27.74 10.56 1.19
CA MET A 389 27.80 9.74 -0.03
C MET A 389 26.89 10.26 -1.14
N LYS A 390 26.37 11.48 -1.02
CA LYS A 390 25.34 12.04 -1.90
C LYS A 390 25.57 11.83 -3.39
N ASN A 391 26.79 12.02 -3.86
CA ASN A 391 27.14 11.92 -5.27
C ASN A 391 28.03 10.70 -5.58
N LEU A 392 28.29 9.82 -4.60
CA LEU A 392 29.25 8.74 -4.77
C LEU A 392 28.85 7.79 -5.90
N GLY A 393 27.55 7.51 -6.06
CA GLY A 393 27.06 6.65 -7.16
C GLY A 393 27.30 7.24 -8.56
N ASP A 394 27.47 8.56 -8.68
CA ASP A 394 27.80 9.21 -9.96
C ASP A 394 29.32 9.20 -10.28
N GLU A 395 30.16 8.93 -9.29
CA GLU A 395 31.62 8.91 -9.40
C GLU A 395 32.19 7.47 -9.52
N ILE A 396 31.32 6.46 -9.57
CA ILE A 396 31.71 5.04 -9.64
C ILE A 396 31.16 4.40 -10.91
N GLU A 397 32.03 3.79 -11.69
CA GLU A 397 31.64 2.91 -12.79
C GLU A 397 31.92 1.45 -12.42
N PHE A 398 30.95 0.58 -12.70
CA PHE A 398 31.16 -0.86 -12.53
C PHE A 398 32.01 -1.43 -13.65
N VAL A 399 32.91 -2.35 -13.28
CA VAL A 399 33.79 -3.02 -14.24
C VAL A 399 32.94 -3.76 -15.28
N LYS A 400 33.10 -3.41 -16.55
CA LYS A 400 32.43 -4.09 -17.66
C LYS A 400 32.82 -5.55 -17.72
N GLY A 401 31.85 -6.46 -17.78
CA GLY A 401 32.04 -7.91 -17.65
C GLY A 401 32.48 -8.36 -16.25
N GLY A 402 32.43 -7.47 -15.26
CA GLY A 402 32.80 -7.76 -13.88
C GLY A 402 31.72 -8.54 -13.10
N ALA A 403 31.95 -8.73 -11.82
CA ALA A 403 31.08 -9.53 -10.96
C ALA A 403 29.65 -8.93 -10.84
N ILE A 404 29.53 -7.59 -10.74
CA ILE A 404 28.25 -6.90 -10.63
C ILE A 404 27.40 -7.11 -11.89
N GLU A 405 27.98 -6.88 -13.08
CA GLU A 405 27.28 -7.07 -14.35
C GLU A 405 26.87 -8.52 -14.59
N LYS A 406 27.76 -9.48 -14.27
CA LYS A 406 27.45 -10.91 -14.37
C LYS A 406 26.31 -11.31 -13.44
N ARG A 407 26.32 -10.83 -12.19
CA ARG A 407 25.25 -11.13 -11.24
C ARG A 407 23.92 -10.53 -11.67
N ALA A 408 23.90 -9.30 -12.13
CA ALA A 408 22.70 -8.65 -12.66
C ALA A 408 22.12 -9.43 -13.86
N GLN A 409 22.98 -9.89 -14.79
CA GLN A 409 22.55 -10.69 -15.93
C GLN A 409 22.01 -12.06 -15.54
N GLU A 410 22.61 -12.71 -14.54
CA GLU A 410 22.13 -13.98 -13.98
C GLU A 410 20.72 -13.83 -13.41
N VAL A 411 20.51 -12.86 -12.50
CA VAL A 411 19.22 -12.60 -11.88
C VAL A 411 18.15 -12.23 -12.93
N LEU A 412 18.50 -11.41 -13.93
CA LEU A 412 17.59 -11.06 -15.00
C LEU A 412 17.17 -12.26 -15.83
N THR A 413 18.12 -13.14 -16.18
CA THR A 413 17.84 -14.36 -16.96
C THR A 413 16.96 -15.33 -16.17
N GLU A 414 17.22 -15.51 -14.88
CA GLU A 414 16.40 -16.38 -14.02
C GLU A 414 14.99 -15.82 -13.82
N ALA A 415 14.84 -14.50 -13.68
CA ALA A 415 13.54 -13.85 -13.62
C ALA A 415 12.73 -14.00 -14.92
N GLU A 416 13.38 -13.84 -16.08
CA GLU A 416 12.76 -14.09 -17.38
C GLU A 416 12.29 -15.56 -17.50
N MET A 417 13.11 -16.52 -17.11
CA MET A 417 12.74 -17.94 -17.10
C MET A 417 11.56 -18.22 -16.16
N MET A 418 11.51 -17.58 -15.00
CA MET A 418 10.40 -17.69 -14.06
C MET A 418 9.12 -17.12 -14.65
N LEU A 419 9.18 -15.94 -15.23
CA LEU A 419 8.02 -15.27 -15.87
C LEU A 419 7.49 -16.06 -17.06
N ALA A 420 8.36 -16.65 -17.91
CA ALA A 420 7.95 -17.51 -19.01
C ALA A 420 7.18 -18.74 -18.51
N LYS A 421 7.60 -19.37 -17.41
CA LYS A 421 6.86 -20.47 -16.79
C LYS A 421 5.49 -19.99 -16.24
N ILE A 422 5.44 -18.79 -15.66
CA ILE A 422 4.19 -18.20 -15.15
C ILE A 422 3.24 -17.88 -16.31
N GLU A 423 3.76 -17.38 -17.44
CA GLU A 423 2.96 -17.15 -18.65
C GLU A 423 2.31 -18.44 -19.18
N GLU A 424 3.09 -19.53 -19.23
CA GLU A 424 2.61 -20.85 -19.72
C GLU A 424 1.50 -21.42 -18.80
N MET A 425 1.66 -21.39 -17.49
CA MET A 425 0.74 -22.06 -16.56
C MET A 425 -0.32 -21.13 -15.94
N GLY A 426 -0.13 -19.84 -16.02
CA GLY A 426 -0.93 -18.79 -15.37
C GLY A 426 -0.52 -18.52 -13.91
N LEU A 427 -0.64 -17.25 -13.50
CA LEU A 427 -0.21 -16.78 -12.17
C LEU A 427 -0.87 -17.54 -11.01
N LYS A 428 -2.17 -17.85 -11.11
CA LYS A 428 -2.87 -18.60 -10.06
C LYS A 428 -2.25 -19.99 -9.85
N LYS A 429 -1.91 -20.67 -10.93
CA LYS A 429 -1.24 -21.97 -10.85
C LYS A 429 0.16 -21.87 -10.28
N ALA A 430 0.91 -20.83 -10.65
CA ALA A 430 2.23 -20.55 -10.07
C ALA A 430 2.18 -20.38 -8.53
N ILE A 431 1.16 -19.66 -8.03
CA ILE A 431 0.91 -19.52 -6.59
C ILE A 431 0.53 -20.88 -5.96
N GLU A 432 -0.33 -21.66 -6.62
CA GLU A 432 -0.72 -22.99 -6.11
C GLU A 432 0.46 -23.96 -5.95
N ILE A 433 1.44 -23.89 -6.84
CA ILE A 433 2.63 -24.76 -6.78
C ILE A 433 3.79 -24.15 -5.99
N ALA A 434 3.53 -23.09 -5.21
CA ALA A 434 4.48 -22.45 -4.31
C ALA A 434 5.71 -21.82 -4.99
N MET A 435 5.54 -21.20 -6.16
CA MET A 435 6.64 -20.50 -6.84
C MET A 435 7.09 -19.22 -6.10
N PHE A 436 6.29 -18.71 -5.16
CA PHE A 436 6.61 -17.52 -4.37
C PHE A 436 6.70 -17.88 -2.89
N ALA A 437 7.81 -17.53 -2.26
CA ALA A 437 8.08 -17.75 -0.84
C ALA A 437 7.88 -19.21 -0.37
N GLU A 438 7.88 -20.18 -1.29
CA GLU A 438 7.63 -21.62 -1.00
C GLU A 438 6.27 -21.88 -0.30
N ILE A 439 5.31 -20.97 -0.46
CA ILE A 439 3.99 -21.06 0.15
C ILE A 439 2.92 -21.35 -0.92
N SER A 440 2.27 -22.51 -0.81
CA SER A 440 1.16 -22.91 -1.68
C SER A 440 -0.18 -22.31 -1.21
N ARG A 441 -0.98 -21.78 -2.15
CA ARG A 441 -2.36 -21.35 -1.91
C ARG A 441 -3.27 -21.85 -3.02
N LYS A 442 -4.42 -22.42 -2.65
CA LYS A 442 -5.38 -22.92 -3.63
C LYS A 442 -6.29 -21.80 -4.15
N GLU A 443 -6.63 -21.84 -5.44
CA GLU A 443 -7.55 -20.87 -6.04
C GLU A 443 -8.93 -20.85 -5.36
N THR A 444 -9.42 -22.01 -4.94
CA THR A 444 -10.72 -22.17 -4.25
C THR A 444 -10.63 -22.02 -2.73
N GLY A 445 -9.43 -21.76 -2.21
CA GLY A 445 -9.18 -21.58 -0.77
C GLY A 445 -9.10 -20.11 -0.37
N GLY A 446 -8.79 -19.91 0.89
CA GLY A 446 -8.56 -18.60 1.48
C GLY A 446 -9.84 -17.88 1.89
N LYS A 447 -9.69 -16.86 2.76
CA LYS A 447 -10.78 -16.06 3.30
C LYS A 447 -11.33 -15.08 2.25
N GLY A 448 -12.65 -14.82 2.28
CA GLY A 448 -13.31 -13.78 1.48
C GLY A 448 -13.82 -14.24 0.10
N LEU A 449 -13.69 -15.51 -0.26
CA LEU A 449 -14.25 -16.04 -1.52
C LEU A 449 -15.77 -15.86 -1.59
N ASP A 450 -16.46 -15.95 -0.48
CA ASP A 450 -17.90 -15.77 -0.36
C ASP A 450 -18.40 -14.34 -0.68
N GLY A 451 -17.49 -13.37 -0.71
CA GLY A 451 -17.74 -12.00 -1.17
C GLY A 451 -17.54 -11.79 -2.69
N VAL A 452 -17.10 -12.83 -3.39
CA VAL A 452 -16.94 -12.77 -4.86
C VAL A 452 -18.21 -13.27 -5.53
N VAL A 453 -18.93 -12.37 -6.20
CA VAL A 453 -20.22 -12.63 -6.84
C VAL A 453 -20.16 -12.24 -8.32
N ASP A 454 -20.78 -13.04 -9.16
CA ASP A 454 -20.90 -12.72 -10.58
C ASP A 454 -21.84 -11.51 -10.78
N LYS A 455 -21.43 -10.60 -11.65
CA LYS A 455 -22.22 -9.41 -11.97
C LYS A 455 -23.39 -9.77 -12.88
N VAL A 456 -24.54 -9.12 -12.63
CA VAL A 456 -25.65 -9.15 -13.58
C VAL A 456 -25.44 -8.11 -14.70
N ASP A 457 -26.22 -8.19 -15.78
CA ASP A 457 -26.10 -7.27 -16.92
C ASP A 457 -26.36 -5.80 -16.53
N GLU A 458 -27.23 -5.58 -15.55
CA GLU A 458 -27.54 -4.25 -15.04
C GLU A 458 -26.49 -3.65 -14.10
N TYR A 459 -25.49 -4.43 -13.67
CA TYR A 459 -24.44 -3.96 -12.75
C TYR A 459 -23.89 -2.60 -13.17
N TYR A 460 -23.80 -1.68 -12.19
CA TYR A 460 -23.28 -0.35 -12.43
C TYR A 460 -22.33 0.11 -11.35
N ASN A 461 -21.13 0.53 -11.75
CA ASN A 461 -20.17 1.20 -10.89
C ASN A 461 -19.67 2.47 -11.61
N PRO A 462 -20.14 3.68 -11.19
CA PRO A 462 -19.82 4.93 -11.86
C PRO A 462 -18.33 5.29 -11.79
N PHE A 463 -17.61 4.80 -10.77
CA PHE A 463 -16.21 5.12 -10.56
C PHE A 463 -15.29 4.48 -11.60
N LEU A 464 -15.69 3.33 -12.20
CA LEU A 464 -14.89 2.68 -13.24
C LEU A 464 -14.66 3.58 -14.46
N GLU A 465 -15.64 4.39 -14.83
CA GLU A 465 -15.53 5.33 -15.95
C GLU A 465 -14.94 6.69 -15.50
N LEU A 466 -15.41 7.23 -14.38
CA LEU A 466 -15.00 8.54 -13.88
C LEU A 466 -13.51 8.59 -13.52
N MET A 467 -12.96 7.51 -12.94
CA MET A 467 -11.56 7.47 -12.55
C MET A 467 -10.62 7.12 -13.71
N LYS A 468 -11.08 6.36 -14.72
CA LYS A 468 -10.31 6.13 -15.95
C LYS A 468 -10.18 7.38 -16.84
N GLY A 469 -11.22 8.20 -16.91
CA GLY A 469 -11.22 9.42 -17.74
C GLY A 469 -10.32 10.54 -17.23
N GLY A 470 -10.01 10.57 -15.93
CA GLY A 470 -9.14 11.57 -15.31
C GLY A 470 -7.64 11.41 -15.61
N GLN A 471 -7.24 10.27 -16.16
CA GLN A 471 -5.84 9.93 -16.46
C GLN A 471 -5.32 10.50 -17.80
N ARG A 472 -6.19 10.96 -18.70
CA ARG A 472 -5.81 11.46 -20.03
C ARG A 472 -5.67 12.98 -20.15
N ASN A 473 -5.92 13.75 -19.09
CA ASN A 473 -5.94 15.21 -19.10
C ASN A 473 -5.12 15.85 -17.95
N GLY A 474 -4.02 15.24 -17.55
CA GLY A 474 -3.09 15.78 -16.56
C GLY A 474 -1.76 16.17 -17.17
#